data_749e598ac7877b874a202056f2fd34fb
#
_entry.id   749e598ac7877b874a202056f2fd34fb
#
_cell.length_a   1.000
_cell.length_b   1.000
_cell.length_c   1.000
_cell.angle_alpha   90.00
_cell.angle_beta   90.00
_cell.angle_gamma   90.00
#
_symmetry.space_group_name_H-M   'P 1'
#
loop_
_entity.id
_entity.type
_entity.pdbx_description
1 polymer ?
#
loop_
_entity_poly.entity_id
_entity_poly.type
_entity_poly.pdbx_seq_one_letter_code
_entity_poly.pdbx_strand_id
1 'polypeptide(L)'
;MLNKVIIMGRLTADPELRQTASNTANCRFTVACDRNFSAQGQERQADFITVVAWRQTAEFVSRYFRKGSMIVVEGNLRTGSYTDKKYPDVKHYTTEVYADQVYFGESKKSESTGNYVENRNFQAPRQEAPAPVPESSEALTIGNLGEFEEIIGDGSLPF
;
A
#
# COMPACT_ATOMS: atom_id res chain seq x y z
N MET A 1 -23.39 10.64 -2.48
CA MET A 1 -22.85 9.71 -3.47
C MET A 1 -21.41 9.39 -3.11
N LEU A 2 -20.99 8.14 -3.21
CA LEU A 2 -19.62 7.72 -2.93
C LEU A 2 -18.90 7.43 -4.25
N ASN A 3 -17.72 8.03 -4.45
CA ASN A 3 -16.80 7.74 -5.54
C ASN A 3 -15.40 7.76 -4.96
N LYS A 4 -14.91 6.60 -4.57
CA LYS A 4 -13.61 6.42 -3.91
C LYS A 4 -12.86 5.27 -4.55
N VAL A 5 -11.60 5.51 -4.88
CA VAL A 5 -10.68 4.53 -5.46
C VAL A 5 -9.42 4.53 -4.62
N ILE A 6 -8.94 3.34 -4.28
CA ILE A 6 -7.65 3.13 -3.62
C ILE A 6 -6.90 2.12 -4.46
N ILE A 7 -5.71 2.50 -4.93
CA ILE A 7 -4.84 1.62 -5.72
C ILE A 7 -3.43 1.61 -5.13
N MET A 8 -2.79 0.48 -5.22
CA MET A 8 -1.39 0.30 -4.86
C MET A 8 -0.66 -0.38 -6.02
N GLY A 9 0.48 0.15 -6.40
CA GLY A 9 1.26 -0.40 -7.51
C GLY A 9 2.57 0.35 -7.73
N ARG A 10 3.25 0.06 -8.84
CA ARG A 10 4.53 0.69 -9.18
C ARG A 10 4.38 1.71 -10.30
N LEU A 11 5.11 2.82 -10.19
CA LEU A 11 5.18 3.79 -11.28
C LEU A 11 5.89 3.20 -12.50
N THR A 12 5.30 3.41 -13.67
CA THR A 12 5.84 2.92 -14.95
C THR A 12 6.91 3.83 -15.54
N ALA A 13 6.90 5.11 -15.16
CA ALA A 13 7.84 6.14 -15.58
C ALA A 13 8.04 7.17 -14.46
N ASP A 14 9.05 8.03 -14.60
CA ASP A 14 9.24 9.16 -13.70
C ASP A 14 8.07 10.14 -13.83
N PRO A 15 7.48 10.59 -12.70
CA PRO A 15 6.36 11.53 -12.75
C PRO A 15 6.84 12.93 -13.11
N GLU A 16 6.29 13.50 -14.19
CA GLU A 16 6.62 14.83 -14.66
C GLU A 16 5.66 15.88 -14.10
N LEU A 17 6.22 16.88 -13.43
CA LEU A 17 5.47 18.05 -12.99
C LEU A 17 5.26 18.98 -14.18
N ARG A 18 4.02 19.35 -14.44
CA ARG A 18 3.63 20.31 -15.49
C ARG A 18 2.80 21.43 -14.86
N GLN A 19 2.83 22.59 -15.50
CA GLN A 19 1.97 23.70 -15.13
C GLN A 19 0.93 23.96 -16.22
N THR A 20 -0.29 24.19 -15.81
CA THR A 20 -1.37 24.63 -16.71
C THR A 20 -1.21 26.10 -17.08
N ALA A 21 -1.96 26.57 -18.08
CA ALA A 21 -2.00 27.99 -18.42
C ALA A 21 -2.42 28.90 -17.25
N SER A 22 -3.16 28.35 -16.27
CA SER A 22 -3.54 29.04 -15.03
C SER A 22 -2.49 28.90 -13.91
N ASN A 23 -1.26 28.52 -14.24
CA ASN A 23 -0.15 28.32 -13.31
C ASN A 23 -0.44 27.30 -12.18
N THR A 24 -1.33 26.34 -12.45
CA THR A 24 -1.64 25.27 -11.49
C THR A 24 -0.78 24.05 -11.79
N ALA A 25 -0.04 23.59 -10.78
CA ALA A 25 0.78 22.38 -10.89
C ALA A 25 -0.08 21.13 -11.10
N ASN A 26 0.28 20.30 -12.05
CA ASN A 26 -0.30 18.99 -12.27
C ASN A 26 0.79 17.95 -12.57
N CYS A 27 0.50 16.71 -12.27
CA CYS A 27 1.35 15.58 -12.59
C CYS A 27 0.47 14.43 -13.05
N ARG A 28 0.75 13.90 -14.25
CA ARG A 28 0.06 12.73 -14.80
C ARG A 28 1.05 11.58 -14.85
N PHE A 29 0.69 10.46 -14.26
CA PHE A 29 1.52 9.27 -14.20
C PHE A 29 0.69 8.00 -14.30
N THR A 30 1.33 6.87 -14.57
CA THR A 30 0.67 5.57 -14.69
C THR A 30 1.20 4.63 -13.61
N VAL A 31 0.26 3.98 -12.92
CA VAL A 31 0.54 2.98 -11.89
C VAL A 31 0.25 1.60 -12.46
N ALA A 32 1.22 0.70 -12.43
CA ALA A 32 1.06 -0.71 -12.74
C ALA A 32 0.62 -1.44 -11.48
N CYS A 33 -0.58 -1.98 -11.50
CA CYS A 33 -1.17 -2.77 -10.43
C CYS A 33 -1.19 -4.24 -10.85
N ASP A 34 -0.45 -5.09 -10.18
CA ASP A 34 -0.42 -6.52 -10.47
C ASP A 34 -1.77 -7.15 -10.13
N ARG A 35 -2.27 -8.03 -11.01
CA ARG A 35 -3.48 -8.80 -10.73
C ARG A 35 -3.18 -9.90 -9.72
N ASN A 36 -4.05 -10.04 -8.73
CA ASN A 36 -3.88 -11.02 -7.65
C ASN A 36 -3.96 -12.47 -8.15
N PHE A 37 -4.55 -12.70 -9.33
CA PHE A 37 -4.72 -14.04 -9.90
C PHE A 37 -4.07 -14.12 -11.28
N SER A 38 -3.22 -15.14 -11.47
CA SER A 38 -2.75 -15.59 -12.78
C SER A 38 -3.03 -17.08 -12.91
N ALA A 39 -3.55 -17.52 -14.05
CA ALA A 39 -3.74 -18.94 -14.31
C ALA A 39 -2.38 -19.65 -14.35
N GLN A 40 -2.35 -20.91 -13.92
CA GLN A 40 -1.12 -21.71 -13.89
C GLN A 40 -0.49 -21.78 -15.28
N GLY A 41 0.77 -21.33 -15.41
CA GLY A 41 1.49 -21.29 -16.69
C GLY A 41 1.31 -20.01 -17.52
N GLN A 42 0.56 -18.99 -17.03
CA GLN A 42 0.48 -17.68 -17.66
C GLN A 42 1.37 -16.65 -16.94
N GLU A 43 1.91 -15.72 -17.72
CA GLU A 43 2.61 -14.56 -17.15
C GLU A 43 1.68 -13.71 -16.31
N ARG A 44 2.21 -13.11 -15.25
CA ARG A 44 1.46 -12.17 -14.41
C ARG A 44 1.03 -10.98 -15.24
N GLN A 45 -0.26 -10.68 -15.21
CA GLN A 45 -0.82 -9.51 -15.86
C GLN A 45 -0.90 -8.35 -14.88
N ALA A 46 -0.66 -7.14 -15.38
CA ALA A 46 -0.81 -5.91 -14.63
C ALA A 46 -1.83 -5.00 -15.33
N ASP A 47 -2.60 -4.27 -14.54
CA ASP A 47 -3.47 -3.20 -15.00
C ASP A 47 -2.73 -1.87 -14.91
N PHE A 48 -2.74 -1.11 -16.00
CA PHE A 48 -2.07 0.18 -16.09
C PHE A 48 -3.09 1.30 -15.89
N ILE A 49 -3.09 1.91 -14.72
CA ILE A 49 -4.09 2.89 -14.32
C ILE A 49 -3.47 4.29 -14.39
N THR A 50 -4.10 5.18 -15.17
CA THR A 50 -3.69 6.57 -15.26
C THR A 50 -4.18 7.36 -14.06
N VAL A 51 -3.27 8.06 -13.42
CA VAL A 51 -3.52 8.91 -12.25
C VAL A 51 -3.15 10.35 -12.57
N VAL A 52 -3.97 11.28 -12.10
CA VAL A 52 -3.74 12.72 -12.21
C VAL A 52 -3.71 13.32 -10.81
N ALA A 53 -2.59 13.92 -10.45
CA ALA A 53 -2.42 14.67 -9.21
C ALA A 53 -2.37 16.18 -9.50
N TRP A 54 -2.83 16.99 -8.55
CA TRP A 54 -2.89 18.44 -8.67
C TRP A 54 -2.23 19.14 -7.49
N ARG A 55 -1.73 20.35 -7.73
CA ARG A 55 -1.19 21.26 -6.70
C ARG A 55 -0.12 20.56 -5.85
N GLN A 56 -0.25 20.60 -4.53
CA GLN A 56 0.71 20.03 -3.57
C GLN A 56 0.93 18.52 -3.78
N THR A 57 -0.13 17.76 -4.11
CA THR A 57 -0.02 16.33 -4.38
C THR A 57 0.84 16.08 -5.63
N ALA A 58 0.70 16.91 -6.67
CA ALA A 58 1.53 16.81 -7.88
C ALA A 58 3.01 17.09 -7.58
N GLU A 59 3.30 18.14 -6.80
CA GLU A 59 4.65 18.49 -6.38
C GLU A 59 5.27 17.38 -5.50
N PHE A 60 4.49 16.83 -4.59
CA PHE A 60 4.93 15.74 -3.74
C PHE A 60 5.31 14.52 -4.55
N VAL A 61 4.45 14.09 -5.48
CA VAL A 61 4.72 12.91 -6.32
C VAL A 61 5.98 13.13 -7.18
N SER A 62 6.11 14.27 -7.86
CA SER A 62 7.26 14.54 -8.71
C SER A 62 8.58 14.63 -7.95
N ARG A 63 8.55 15.07 -6.69
CA ARG A 63 9.74 15.23 -5.85
C ARG A 63 10.22 13.91 -5.28
N TYR A 64 9.31 13.07 -4.80
CA TYR A 64 9.66 11.92 -3.96
C TYR A 64 9.57 10.57 -4.66
N PHE A 65 8.86 10.47 -5.78
CA PHE A 65 8.69 9.21 -6.49
C PHE A 65 9.48 9.18 -7.79
N ARG A 66 9.88 7.98 -8.20
CA ARG A 66 10.59 7.69 -9.45
C ARG A 66 9.98 6.44 -10.10
N LYS A 67 10.34 6.20 -11.35
CA LYS A 67 10.00 4.94 -12.03
C LYS A 67 10.31 3.74 -11.14
N GLY A 68 9.36 2.82 -11.01
CA GLY A 68 9.49 1.61 -10.20
C GLY A 68 9.15 1.78 -8.71
N SER A 69 9.05 3.01 -8.18
CA SER A 69 8.63 3.24 -6.79
C SER A 69 7.25 2.69 -6.53
N MET A 70 7.05 2.03 -5.38
CA MET A 70 5.75 1.61 -4.91
C MET A 70 4.99 2.80 -4.36
N ILE A 71 3.77 3.01 -4.85
CA ILE A 71 2.90 4.13 -4.51
C ILE A 71 1.52 3.61 -4.12
N VAL A 72 0.93 4.22 -3.10
CA VAL A 72 -0.49 4.06 -2.77
C VAL A 72 -1.18 5.37 -3.10
N VAL A 73 -2.23 5.29 -3.89
CA VAL A 73 -3.03 6.44 -4.32
C VAL A 73 -4.45 6.27 -3.82
N GLU A 74 -4.93 7.26 -3.14
CA GLU A 74 -6.32 7.42 -2.74
C GLU A 74 -6.94 8.58 -3.52
N GLY A 75 -8.09 8.36 -4.14
CA GLY A 75 -8.71 9.37 -4.98
C GLY A 75 -10.11 9.01 -5.44
N ASN A 76 -10.53 9.63 -6.53
CA ASN A 76 -11.82 9.37 -7.16
C ASN A 76 -11.66 9.11 -8.66
N LEU A 77 -12.54 8.28 -9.20
CA LEU A 77 -12.56 7.95 -10.62
C LEU A 77 -13.26 9.06 -11.38
N ARG A 78 -12.63 9.54 -12.45
CA ARG A 78 -13.25 10.51 -13.35
C ARG A 78 -13.20 10.03 -14.78
N THR A 79 -14.27 10.25 -15.49
CA THR A 79 -14.35 10.03 -16.94
C THR A 79 -14.33 11.38 -17.65
N GLY A 80 -13.69 11.42 -18.78
CA GLY A 80 -13.62 12.58 -19.65
C GLY A 80 -13.69 12.17 -21.12
N SER A 81 -13.78 13.15 -21.99
CA SER A 81 -13.65 12.91 -23.42
C SER A 81 -12.97 14.10 -24.08
N TYR A 82 -12.18 13.83 -25.11
CA TYR A 82 -11.59 14.85 -25.96
C TYR A 82 -11.69 14.43 -27.42
N THR A 83 -11.75 15.42 -28.29
CA THR A 83 -11.76 15.20 -29.73
C THR A 83 -10.34 15.26 -30.26
N ASP A 84 -10.00 14.36 -31.18
CA ASP A 84 -8.70 14.35 -31.81
C ASP A 84 -8.52 15.62 -32.66
N LYS A 85 -7.35 16.28 -32.49
CA LYS A 85 -7.03 17.48 -33.26
C LYS A 85 -6.87 17.20 -34.77
N LYS A 86 -6.42 15.99 -35.12
CA LYS A 86 -6.17 15.57 -36.51
C LYS A 86 -7.42 15.00 -37.17
N TYR A 87 -8.31 14.40 -36.37
CA TYR A 87 -9.54 13.76 -36.81
C TYR A 87 -10.72 14.27 -35.96
N PRO A 88 -11.36 15.39 -36.34
CA PRO A 88 -12.40 16.03 -35.52
C PRO A 88 -13.64 15.14 -35.26
N ASP A 89 -13.85 14.15 -36.09
CA ASP A 89 -14.98 13.22 -35.97
C ASP A 89 -14.70 12.09 -34.94
N VAL A 90 -13.46 11.97 -34.48
CA VAL A 90 -13.06 10.91 -33.51
C VAL A 90 -13.05 11.47 -32.10
N LYS A 91 -13.95 10.95 -31.27
CA LYS A 91 -14.04 11.27 -29.86
C LYS A 91 -13.40 10.17 -29.03
N HIS A 92 -12.38 10.54 -28.26
CA HIS A 92 -11.70 9.65 -27.32
C HIS A 92 -12.30 9.81 -25.92
N TYR A 93 -12.48 8.69 -25.23
CA TYR A 93 -12.91 8.67 -23.85
C TYR A 93 -11.73 8.33 -22.94
N THR A 94 -11.63 9.00 -21.82
CA THR A 94 -10.63 8.75 -20.81
C THR A 94 -11.27 8.37 -19.48
N THR A 95 -10.62 7.46 -18.78
CA THR A 95 -10.96 7.11 -17.40
C THR A 95 -9.70 7.23 -16.59
N GLU A 96 -9.69 8.13 -15.60
CA GLU A 96 -8.53 8.50 -14.84
C GLU A 96 -8.87 8.58 -13.35
N VAL A 97 -7.90 8.24 -12.50
CA VAL A 97 -8.02 8.43 -11.06
C VAL A 97 -7.45 9.81 -10.70
N TYR A 98 -8.26 10.65 -10.11
CA TYR A 98 -7.81 11.93 -9.55
C TYR A 98 -7.37 11.70 -8.13
N ALA A 99 -6.06 11.87 -7.87
CA ALA A 99 -5.47 11.63 -6.57
C ALA A 99 -5.84 12.73 -5.58
N ASP A 100 -6.47 12.35 -4.49
CA ASP A 100 -6.69 13.21 -3.33
C ASP A 100 -5.47 13.15 -2.40
N GLN A 101 -4.99 11.92 -2.11
CA GLN A 101 -3.83 11.67 -1.28
C GLN A 101 -2.92 10.57 -1.87
N VAL A 102 -1.65 10.63 -1.51
CA VAL A 102 -0.63 9.69 -1.97
C VAL A 102 0.29 9.32 -0.82
N TYR A 103 0.63 8.02 -0.72
CA TYR A 103 1.47 7.48 0.33
C TYR A 103 2.58 6.62 -0.25
N PHE A 104 3.67 6.46 0.48
CA PHE A 104 4.72 5.50 0.14
C PHE A 104 4.22 4.07 0.39
N GLY A 105 4.31 3.20 -0.61
CA GLY A 105 3.93 1.79 -0.50
C GLY A 105 5.05 0.89 0.02
N GLU A 106 6.30 1.38 0.02
CA GLU A 106 7.47 0.66 0.53
C GLU A 106 8.44 1.65 1.19
N SER A 107 9.16 1.19 2.22
CA SER A 107 10.28 1.94 2.76
C SER A 107 11.40 1.98 1.72
N LYS A 108 12.13 3.09 1.61
CA LYS A 108 13.40 3.10 0.88
C LYS A 108 14.28 1.99 1.47
N LYS A 109 14.57 0.94 0.69
CA LYS A 109 15.73 0.12 0.99
C LYS A 109 16.90 1.08 1.02
N SER A 110 17.46 1.34 2.20
CA SER A 110 18.78 1.94 2.27
C SER A 110 19.66 0.99 1.46
N GLU A 111 20.22 1.47 0.35
CA GLU A 111 21.40 0.85 -0.24
C GLU A 111 22.51 0.99 0.81
N SER A 112 22.47 0.13 1.80
CA SER A 112 23.64 -0.14 2.60
C SER A 112 24.59 -0.87 1.64
N THR A 113 25.43 -0.06 0.96
CA THR A 113 26.66 -0.52 0.35
C THR A 113 27.31 -1.44 1.37
N GLY A 114 27.29 -2.74 1.04
CA GLY A 114 27.63 -3.80 1.95
C GLY A 114 29.01 -3.61 2.59
N ASN A 115 29.04 -3.77 3.84
CA ASN A 115 30.04 -4.52 4.56
C ASN A 115 29.30 -5.06 5.79
N TYR A 116 28.53 -6.12 5.57
CA TYR A 116 28.27 -7.05 6.66
C TYR A 116 29.62 -7.66 7.00
N VAL A 117 30.38 -6.99 7.85
CA VAL A 117 31.36 -7.65 8.66
C VAL A 117 30.54 -8.60 9.52
N GLU A 118 30.57 -9.86 9.13
CA GLU A 118 30.03 -10.99 9.88
C GLU A 118 30.79 -11.07 11.20
N ASN A 119 30.41 -10.20 12.14
CA ASN A 119 30.95 -10.25 13.49
C ASN A 119 30.26 -11.40 14.21
N ARG A 120 30.72 -12.64 13.89
CA ARG A 120 30.37 -13.86 14.59
C ARG A 120 31.04 -13.87 15.97
N ASN A 121 30.66 -12.96 16.84
CA ASN A 121 31.00 -13.02 18.25
C ASN A 121 29.78 -12.64 19.10
N PHE A 122 28.64 -13.26 18.83
CA PHE A 122 27.63 -13.42 19.85
C PHE A 122 28.03 -14.62 20.69
N GLN A 123 28.94 -14.38 21.66
CA GLN A 123 29.01 -15.24 22.84
C GLN A 123 27.65 -15.11 23.52
N ALA A 124 26.87 -16.18 23.50
CA ALA A 124 25.66 -16.28 24.29
C ALA A 124 26.03 -15.98 25.76
N PRO A 125 25.23 -15.19 26.49
CA PRO A 125 25.42 -14.99 27.89
C PRO A 125 25.39 -16.38 28.56
N ARG A 126 26.48 -16.75 29.23
CA ARG A 126 26.59 -17.94 30.05
C ARG A 126 25.50 -17.85 31.09
N GLN A 127 24.52 -18.73 31.02
CA GLN A 127 23.55 -18.89 32.09
C GLN A 127 24.28 -19.24 33.35
N GLU A 128 24.40 -18.30 34.27
CA GLU A 128 24.72 -18.59 35.67
C GLU A 128 23.57 -19.41 36.24
N ALA A 129 23.91 -20.52 36.86
CA ALA A 129 22.99 -21.40 37.53
C ALA A 129 22.16 -20.61 38.57
N PRO A 130 20.83 -20.79 38.62
CA PRO A 130 20.01 -20.08 39.60
C PRO A 130 20.40 -20.52 41.02
N ALA A 131 20.66 -19.53 41.90
CA ALA A 131 20.77 -19.71 43.32
C ALA A 131 19.48 -20.32 43.91
N PRO A 132 19.52 -21.11 44.96
CA PRO A 132 18.37 -21.75 45.54
C PRO A 132 17.41 -20.69 46.12
N VAL A 133 16.19 -20.65 45.61
CA VAL A 133 15.09 -19.84 46.14
C VAL A 133 14.56 -20.49 47.40
N PRO A 134 14.27 -19.72 48.47
CA PRO A 134 13.58 -20.26 49.62
C PRO A 134 12.14 -20.59 49.27
N GLU A 135 11.70 -21.79 49.68
CA GLU A 135 10.30 -22.21 49.61
C GLU A 135 9.43 -21.29 50.45
N SER A 136 8.60 -20.46 49.82
CA SER A 136 7.39 -19.94 50.41
C SER A 136 6.25 -20.27 49.48
N SER A 137 5.48 -21.24 49.89
CA SER A 137 4.26 -21.73 49.31
C SER A 137 3.15 -20.67 49.40
N GLU A 138 2.87 -19.97 48.29
CA GLU A 138 1.53 -19.43 48.09
C GLU A 138 1.06 -19.89 46.69
N ALA A 139 0.27 -20.96 46.74
CA ALA A 139 -0.45 -21.46 45.58
C ALA A 139 -1.50 -20.42 45.16
N LEU A 140 -1.22 -19.79 44.02
CA LEU A 140 -2.28 -19.05 43.32
C LEU A 140 -3.32 -20.05 42.81
N THR A 141 -4.45 -20.08 43.51
CA THR A 141 -5.64 -20.85 43.11
C THR A 141 -6.17 -20.22 41.84
N ILE A 142 -5.94 -20.87 40.72
CA ILE A 142 -6.62 -20.54 39.45
C ILE A 142 -8.08 -20.89 39.65
N GLY A 143 -8.94 -19.87 39.56
CA GLY A 143 -10.39 -19.99 39.71
C GLY A 143 -10.94 -21.09 38.80
N ASN A 144 -11.93 -21.74 39.31
CA ASN A 144 -12.67 -22.86 38.73
C ASN A 144 -13.17 -22.52 37.32
N LEU A 145 -12.62 -23.19 36.30
CA LEU A 145 -12.98 -23.11 34.89
C LEU A 145 -14.32 -23.80 34.56
N GLY A 146 -15.12 -24.12 35.57
CA GLY A 146 -16.37 -24.87 35.40
C GLY A 146 -17.64 -24.05 35.14
N GLU A 147 -17.56 -22.72 35.02
CA GLU A 147 -18.74 -21.85 34.82
C GLU A 147 -18.79 -21.17 33.43
N PHE A 148 -18.25 -21.80 32.39
CA PHE A 148 -18.58 -21.40 31.03
C PHE A 148 -19.81 -22.22 30.59
N GLU A 149 -21.00 -21.70 30.80
CA GLU A 149 -22.19 -22.18 30.11
C GLU A 149 -22.07 -21.88 28.61
N GLU A 150 -22.05 -22.94 27.83
CA GLU A 150 -22.11 -22.87 26.36
C GLU A 150 -23.55 -22.40 25.99
N ILE A 151 -23.70 -21.13 25.63
CA ILE A 151 -24.94 -20.60 25.09
C ILE A 151 -25.15 -21.20 23.69
N ILE A 152 -25.85 -22.32 23.65
CA ILE A 152 -26.41 -22.88 22.42
C ILE A 152 -27.52 -21.93 21.97
N GLY A 153 -27.18 -20.94 21.17
CA GLY A 153 -28.15 -20.11 20.48
C GLY A 153 -28.93 -20.93 19.48
N ASP A 154 -30.23 -21.07 19.66
CA ASP A 154 -31.11 -21.60 18.64
C ASP A 154 -31.07 -20.68 17.41
N GLY A 155 -30.88 -21.27 16.25
CA GLY A 155 -30.53 -20.61 14.97
C GLY A 155 -31.67 -19.83 14.34
N SER A 156 -32.27 -18.83 15.03
CA SER A 156 -33.14 -17.88 14.37
C SER A 156 -32.46 -16.49 14.29
N LEU A 157 -31.80 -16.22 13.17
CA LEU A 157 -31.37 -14.89 12.76
C LEU A 157 -32.58 -14.13 12.21
N PRO A 158 -32.90 -12.94 12.72
CA PRO A 158 -33.98 -12.12 12.20
C PRO A 158 -33.49 -11.29 11.00
N PHE A 159 -33.66 -11.78 9.81
CA PHE A 159 -33.84 -10.98 8.60
C PHE A 159 -34.92 -11.57 7.72
#